data_5dd0982c2b9d9c6e4ee4dabd84b33cc1
#
_entry.id   5dd0982c2b9d9c6e4ee4dabd84b33cc1
#
_cell.length_a   1.000
_cell.length_b   1.000
_cell.length_c   1.000
_cell.angle_alpha   90.00
_cell.angle_beta   90.00
_cell.angle_gamma   90.00
#
_symmetry.space_group_name_H-M   'P 1'
#
loop_
_entity.id
_entity.type
_entity.pdbx_description
1 polymer ?
#
loop_
_entity_poly.entity_id
_entity_poly.type
_entity_poly.pdbx_seq_one_letter_code
_entity_poly.pdbx_strand_id
1 'polypeptide(L)'
;MKNHYGNEIHGYVIMPNHLHLLLYISHHSPDVSKLIQNAKRFQAYEIVDFLEEDNRKDLLKIFSEAAEIQKGAKHKVFKDRFDSKEMVNSDLYREKLNYIHNNPCTPRWRLAEKPEDYKHSSASNYISGNGVYDVELVY
;
A
#
# COMPACT_ATOMS: atom_id res chain seq x y z
N MET A 1 2.42 2.77 -12.06
CA MET A 1 2.12 1.33 -12.24
C MET A 1 0.97 1.09 -13.20
N LYS A 2 -0.12 1.81 -13.06
CA LYS A 2 -1.37 1.64 -13.84
C LYS A 2 -1.17 1.72 -15.36
N ASN A 3 -0.37 2.65 -15.85
CA ASN A 3 -0.37 2.99 -17.28
C ASN A 3 0.65 2.24 -18.15
N HIS A 4 1.58 1.48 -17.59
CA HIS A 4 2.65 0.85 -18.40
C HIS A 4 2.36 -0.60 -18.76
N TYR A 5 1.70 -1.34 -17.87
CA TYR A 5 1.43 -2.77 -18.05
C TYR A 5 -0.06 -3.11 -18.07
N GLY A 6 -0.97 -2.13 -17.94
CA GLY A 6 -2.41 -2.37 -17.81
C GLY A 6 -2.81 -2.98 -16.46
N ASN A 7 -2.01 -2.77 -15.42
CA ASN A 7 -2.38 -3.13 -14.06
C ASN A 7 -3.37 -2.13 -13.50
N GLU A 8 -4.28 -2.59 -12.63
CA GLU A 8 -5.30 -1.75 -12.02
C GLU A 8 -5.23 -1.86 -10.50
N ILE A 9 -5.53 -0.76 -9.82
CA ILE A 9 -5.74 -0.74 -8.38
C ILE A 9 -7.24 -0.73 -8.16
N HIS A 10 -7.74 -1.80 -7.56
CA HIS A 10 -9.16 -1.94 -7.23
C HIS A 10 -9.47 -1.48 -5.81
N GLY A 11 -8.50 -1.58 -4.91
CA GLY A 11 -8.69 -1.10 -3.55
C GLY A 11 -7.38 -0.93 -2.81
N TYR A 12 -7.37 -0.03 -1.83
CA TYR A 12 -6.23 0.17 -0.95
C TYR A 12 -6.65 0.66 0.43
N VAL A 13 -5.80 0.41 1.41
CA VAL A 13 -5.76 1.13 2.67
C VAL A 13 -4.32 1.25 3.17
N ILE A 14 -3.91 2.48 3.47
CA ILE A 14 -2.59 2.81 4.02
C ILE A 14 -2.74 2.92 5.54
N MET A 15 -2.26 1.91 6.23
CA MET A 15 -2.26 1.86 7.70
C MET A 15 -0.93 2.41 8.24
N PRO A 16 -0.84 2.77 9.53
CA PRO A 16 0.37 3.38 10.10
C PRO A 16 1.66 2.56 9.91
N ASN A 17 1.58 1.24 9.75
CA ASN A 17 2.74 0.37 9.65
C ASN A 17 2.65 -0.67 8.52
N HIS A 18 1.60 -0.64 7.71
CA HIS A 18 1.43 -1.55 6.57
C HIS A 18 0.45 -0.99 5.54
N LEU A 19 0.49 -1.56 4.35
CA LEU A 19 -0.36 -1.22 3.22
C LEU A 19 -1.05 -2.50 2.75
N HIS A 20 -2.37 -2.43 2.57
CA HIS A 20 -3.12 -3.43 1.80
C HIS A 20 -3.44 -2.87 0.43
N LEU A 21 -3.26 -3.71 -0.58
CA LEU A 21 -3.61 -3.41 -1.98
C LEU A 21 -4.42 -4.57 -2.55
N LEU A 22 -5.46 -4.23 -3.28
CA LEU A 22 -6.21 -5.14 -4.12
C LEU A 22 -5.95 -4.74 -5.57
N LEU A 23 -5.26 -5.62 -6.31
CA LEU A 23 -4.70 -5.33 -7.63
C LEU A 23 -5.22 -6.30 -8.67
N TYR A 24 -5.52 -5.79 -9.85
CA TYR A 24 -5.53 -6.59 -11.07
C TYR A 24 -4.13 -6.52 -11.70
N ILE A 25 -3.58 -7.68 -11.98
CA ILE A 25 -2.27 -7.81 -12.63
C ILE A 25 -2.48 -8.33 -14.05
N SER A 26 -2.13 -7.50 -15.01
CA SER A 26 -2.22 -7.82 -16.43
C SER A 26 -1.22 -8.91 -16.83
N HIS A 27 -1.56 -9.68 -17.87
CA HIS A 27 -0.67 -10.68 -18.47
C HIS A 27 0.63 -10.09 -19.03
N HIS A 28 0.65 -8.80 -19.32
CA HIS A 28 1.83 -8.08 -19.79
C HIS A 28 2.73 -7.56 -18.66
N SER A 29 2.29 -7.75 -17.43
CA SER A 29 3.04 -7.30 -16.26
C SER A 29 4.21 -8.24 -15.95
N PRO A 30 5.32 -7.72 -15.43
CA PRO A 30 6.35 -8.56 -14.85
C PRO A 30 5.79 -9.32 -13.64
N ASP A 31 6.56 -10.31 -13.19
CA ASP A 31 6.26 -11.03 -11.95
C ASP A 31 5.91 -10.08 -10.80
N VAL A 32 4.84 -10.42 -10.05
CA VAL A 32 4.30 -9.59 -8.95
C VAL A 32 5.39 -9.26 -7.92
N SER A 33 6.29 -10.21 -7.64
CA SER A 33 7.38 -9.99 -6.69
C SER A 33 8.33 -8.90 -7.15
N LYS A 34 8.68 -8.89 -8.44
CA LYS A 34 9.52 -7.83 -9.05
C LYS A 34 8.80 -6.49 -9.06
N LEU A 35 7.49 -6.50 -9.34
CA LEU A 35 6.66 -5.29 -9.35
C LEU A 35 6.64 -4.64 -7.96
N ILE A 36 6.36 -5.42 -6.92
CA ILE A 36 6.33 -4.95 -5.53
C ILE A 36 7.71 -4.53 -5.03
N GLN A 37 8.75 -5.29 -5.39
CA GLN A 37 10.13 -4.93 -5.04
C GLN A 37 10.53 -3.57 -5.63
N ASN A 38 10.22 -3.33 -6.89
CA ASN A 38 10.48 -2.04 -7.54
C ASN A 38 9.66 -0.91 -6.89
N ALA A 39 8.37 -1.14 -6.63
CA ALA A 39 7.52 -0.16 -5.96
C ALA A 39 8.07 0.23 -4.58
N LYS A 40 8.44 -0.75 -3.75
CA LYS A 40 9.06 -0.52 -2.43
C LYS A 40 10.36 0.28 -2.56
N ARG A 41 11.19 -0.04 -3.55
CA ARG A 41 12.47 0.65 -3.76
C ARG A 41 12.27 2.14 -4.08
N PHE A 42 11.40 2.46 -5.04
CA PHE A 42 11.13 3.85 -5.41
C PHE A 42 10.46 4.63 -4.27
N GLN A 43 9.46 4.03 -3.63
CA GLN A 43 8.83 4.65 -2.45
C GLN A 43 9.81 4.86 -1.29
N ALA A 44 10.77 3.96 -1.09
CA ALA A 44 11.77 4.14 -0.04
C ALA A 44 12.66 5.35 -0.30
N TYR A 45 13.06 5.61 -1.55
CA TYR A 45 13.80 6.82 -1.89
C TYR A 45 12.98 8.08 -1.61
N GLU A 46 11.76 8.15 -2.10
CA GLU A 46 10.90 9.31 -1.88
C GLU A 46 10.60 9.56 -0.39
N ILE A 47 10.39 8.49 0.39
CA ILE A 47 10.17 8.61 1.85
C ILE A 47 11.43 9.14 2.53
N VAL A 48 12.62 8.66 2.17
CA VAL A 48 13.88 9.14 2.74
C VAL A 48 14.11 10.62 2.38
N ASP A 49 13.95 10.98 1.12
CA ASP A 49 14.09 12.35 0.64
C ASP A 49 13.12 13.29 1.38
N PHE A 50 11.84 12.90 1.51
CA PHE A 50 10.85 13.65 2.27
C PHE A 50 11.23 13.81 3.76
N LEU A 51 11.76 12.77 4.40
CA LEU A 51 12.18 12.82 5.79
C LEU A 51 13.44 13.67 5.98
N GLU A 52 14.33 13.73 4.98
CA GLU A 52 15.48 14.62 4.98
C GLU A 52 15.02 16.09 4.88
N GLU A 53 14.10 16.40 3.97
CA GLU A 53 13.51 17.74 3.80
C GLU A 53 12.74 18.19 5.07
N ASP A 54 11.99 17.29 5.69
CA ASP A 54 11.23 17.54 6.94
C ASP A 54 12.11 17.47 8.20
N ASN A 55 13.43 17.30 8.04
CA ASN A 55 14.42 17.20 9.11
C ASN A 55 14.11 16.12 10.18
N ARG A 56 13.46 15.02 9.77
CA ARG A 56 13.07 13.90 10.65
C ARG A 56 14.24 12.94 10.88
N LYS A 57 15.31 13.47 11.50
CA LYS A 57 16.53 12.70 11.83
C LYS A 57 16.29 11.51 12.73
N ASP A 58 15.25 11.57 13.57
CA ASP A 58 14.79 10.48 14.42
C ASP A 58 14.40 9.24 13.60
N LEU A 59 13.56 9.41 12.57
CA LEU A 59 13.12 8.33 11.69
C LEU A 59 14.24 7.84 10.76
N LEU A 60 15.03 8.77 10.21
CA LEU A 60 16.18 8.43 9.37
C LEU A 60 17.19 7.55 10.12
N LYS A 61 17.43 7.84 11.40
CA LYS A 61 18.28 7.02 12.25
C LYS A 61 17.73 5.59 12.41
N ILE A 62 16.42 5.45 12.69
CA ILE A 62 15.77 4.14 12.81
C ILE A 62 15.92 3.35 11.51
N PHE A 63 15.70 3.98 10.34
CA PHE A 63 15.80 3.32 9.04
C PHE A 63 17.27 2.94 8.70
N SER A 64 18.21 3.76 9.13
CA SER A 64 19.65 3.47 8.97
C SER A 64 20.09 2.31 9.85
N GLU A 65 19.65 2.26 11.10
CA GLU A 65 19.93 1.16 12.02
C GLU A 65 19.31 -0.18 11.56
N ALA A 66 18.15 -0.11 10.89
CA ALA A 66 17.50 -1.27 10.30
C ALA A 66 18.13 -1.74 8.98
N ALA A 67 19.00 -0.94 8.37
CA ALA A 67 19.63 -1.27 7.09
C ALA A 67 20.70 -2.35 7.22
N GLU A 68 20.69 -3.27 6.27
CA GLU A 68 21.77 -4.27 6.15
C GLU A 68 22.93 -3.64 5.36
N ILE A 69 23.92 -3.12 6.07
CA ILE A 69 25.10 -2.45 5.50
C ILE A 69 25.82 -3.37 4.49
N GLN A 70 25.83 -4.68 4.71
CA GLN A 70 26.43 -5.66 3.81
C GLN A 70 25.79 -5.69 2.41
N LYS A 71 24.54 -5.22 2.27
CA LYS A 71 23.83 -5.11 0.98
C LYS A 71 23.92 -3.72 0.35
N GLY A 72 24.71 -2.81 0.92
CA GLY A 72 24.89 -1.45 0.41
C GLY A 72 23.71 -0.51 0.61
N ALA A 73 22.71 -0.89 1.41
CA ALA A 73 21.57 -0.05 1.70
C ALA A 73 21.88 0.92 2.84
N LYS A 74 21.65 2.22 2.61
CA LYS A 74 21.76 3.26 3.67
C LYS A 74 20.57 3.25 4.63
N HIS A 75 19.38 2.96 4.14
CA HIS A 75 18.12 2.99 4.89
C HIS A 75 17.26 1.78 4.53
N LYS A 76 16.55 1.21 5.51
CA LYS A 76 15.57 0.15 5.31
C LYS A 76 14.19 0.63 5.78
N VAL A 77 13.39 1.11 4.83
CA VAL A 77 12.05 1.63 5.08
C VAL A 77 11.01 0.50 5.16
N PHE A 78 11.15 -0.51 4.31
CA PHE A 78 10.19 -1.62 4.20
C PHE A 78 10.80 -2.94 4.69
N LYS A 79 9.92 -3.80 5.25
CA LYS A 79 10.26 -5.22 5.47
C LYS A 79 10.39 -5.95 4.14
N ASP A 80 11.27 -6.95 4.08
CA ASP A 80 11.57 -7.68 2.84
C ASP A 80 10.37 -8.48 2.32
N ARG A 81 9.56 -9.03 3.23
CA ARG A 81 8.40 -9.87 2.89
C ARG A 81 7.17 -9.03 2.54
N PHE A 82 6.36 -9.58 1.66
CA PHE A 82 4.97 -9.20 1.46
C PHE A 82 4.14 -10.47 1.32
N ASP A 83 2.88 -10.41 1.75
CA ASP A 83 1.93 -11.49 1.55
C ASP A 83 1.12 -11.18 0.30
N SER A 84 1.03 -12.13 -0.61
CA SER A 84 0.14 -12.07 -1.77
C SER A 84 -0.79 -13.26 -1.78
N LYS A 85 -2.06 -13.00 -2.08
CA LYS A 85 -3.08 -14.04 -2.28
C LYS A 85 -3.81 -13.76 -3.57
N GLU A 86 -3.90 -14.78 -4.40
CA GLU A 86 -4.71 -14.71 -5.62
C GLU A 86 -6.20 -14.81 -5.27
N MET A 87 -7.02 -13.97 -5.89
CA MET A 87 -8.47 -13.97 -5.73
C MET A 87 -9.09 -14.76 -6.88
N VAL A 88 -9.62 -15.93 -6.57
CA VAL A 88 -10.14 -16.89 -7.56
C VAL A 88 -11.62 -16.74 -7.85
N ASN A 89 -12.35 -15.96 -7.05
CA ASN A 89 -13.78 -15.73 -7.25
C ASN A 89 -14.23 -14.36 -6.70
N SER A 90 -15.41 -13.92 -7.12
CA SER A 90 -16.00 -12.63 -6.76
C SER A 90 -16.35 -12.51 -5.27
N ASP A 91 -16.71 -13.59 -4.60
CA ASP A 91 -17.10 -13.54 -3.19
C ASP A 91 -15.88 -13.30 -2.30
N LEU A 92 -14.78 -14.02 -2.57
CA LEU A 92 -13.50 -13.80 -1.88
C LEU A 92 -12.97 -12.38 -2.15
N TYR A 93 -13.15 -11.89 -3.38
CA TYR A 93 -12.78 -10.54 -3.76
C TYR A 93 -13.53 -9.50 -2.91
N ARG A 94 -14.87 -9.59 -2.84
CA ARG A 94 -15.71 -8.68 -2.03
C ARG A 94 -15.38 -8.77 -0.54
N GLU A 95 -15.17 -9.98 -0.04
CA GLU A 95 -14.73 -10.19 1.36
C GLU A 95 -13.43 -9.42 1.65
N LYS A 96 -12.44 -9.51 0.76
CA LYS A 96 -11.15 -8.85 0.94
C LYS A 96 -11.24 -7.33 0.77
N LEU A 97 -12.04 -6.84 -0.17
CA LEU A 97 -12.30 -5.41 -0.31
C LEU A 97 -12.95 -4.84 0.96
N ASN A 98 -13.98 -5.51 1.48
CA ASN A 98 -14.61 -5.13 2.75
C ASN A 98 -13.63 -5.19 3.92
N TYR A 99 -12.78 -6.22 3.98
CA TYR A 99 -11.77 -6.35 5.02
C TYR A 99 -10.81 -5.17 5.02
N ILE A 100 -10.25 -4.80 3.86
CA ILE A 100 -9.29 -3.70 3.79
C ILE A 100 -9.94 -2.35 4.11
N HIS A 101 -11.17 -2.11 3.66
CA HIS A 101 -11.91 -0.89 3.95
C HIS A 101 -12.27 -0.75 5.44
N ASN A 102 -12.62 -1.86 6.10
CA ASN A 102 -12.96 -1.84 7.53
C ASN A 102 -11.74 -1.89 8.46
N ASN A 103 -10.53 -2.13 7.95
CA ASN A 103 -9.33 -2.25 8.77
C ASN A 103 -9.10 -1.05 9.71
N PRO A 104 -9.22 0.23 9.26
CA PRO A 104 -9.06 1.40 10.12
C PRO A 104 -10.07 1.48 11.27
N CYS A 105 -11.26 0.90 11.09
CA CYS A 105 -12.36 0.96 12.06
C CYS A 105 -12.29 -0.15 13.13
N THR A 106 -11.35 -1.09 12.97
CA THR A 106 -11.24 -2.20 13.91
C THR A 106 -10.87 -1.74 15.34
N PRO A 107 -11.24 -2.50 16.39
CA PRO A 107 -10.89 -2.16 17.78
C PRO A 107 -9.40 -1.97 18.04
N ARG A 108 -8.57 -2.61 17.23
CA ARG A 108 -7.11 -2.49 17.30
C ARG A 108 -6.60 -1.12 16.85
N TRP A 109 -7.22 -0.54 15.82
CA TRP A 109 -6.71 0.67 15.18
C TRP A 109 -7.47 1.93 15.57
N ARG A 110 -8.80 1.88 15.53
CA ARG A 110 -9.69 3.00 15.86
C ARG A 110 -9.29 4.33 15.21
N LEU A 111 -8.93 4.26 13.93
CA LEU A 111 -8.47 5.43 13.16
C LEU A 111 -9.64 6.19 12.53
N ALA A 112 -10.79 5.54 12.39
CA ALA A 112 -12.04 6.13 11.93
C ALA A 112 -13.24 5.35 12.51
N GLU A 113 -14.41 6.00 12.56
CA GLU A 113 -15.66 5.35 12.96
C GLU A 113 -16.28 4.56 11.81
N LYS A 114 -16.14 5.10 10.57
CA LYS A 114 -16.62 4.48 9.34
C LYS A 114 -15.49 4.37 8.32
N PRO A 115 -15.54 3.37 7.44
CA PRO A 115 -14.51 3.18 6.41
C PRO A 115 -14.26 4.40 5.52
N GLU A 116 -15.33 5.09 5.12
CA GLU A 116 -15.28 6.29 4.26
C GLU A 116 -14.66 7.51 4.93
N ASP A 117 -14.65 7.55 6.26
CA ASP A 117 -14.05 8.65 7.03
C ASP A 117 -12.51 8.54 7.10
N TYR A 118 -11.97 7.38 6.75
CA TYR A 118 -10.52 7.19 6.76
C TYR A 118 -9.90 7.65 5.43
N LYS A 119 -9.31 8.84 5.45
CA LYS A 119 -8.73 9.52 4.28
C LYS A 119 -7.76 8.65 3.44
N HIS A 120 -7.02 7.76 4.09
CA HIS A 120 -5.97 6.95 3.44
C HIS A 120 -6.49 5.58 2.99
N SER A 121 -7.75 5.52 2.56
CA SER A 121 -8.42 4.32 2.07
C SER A 121 -9.19 4.63 0.79
N SER A 122 -9.38 3.61 -0.05
CA SER A 122 -10.27 3.68 -1.20
C SER A 122 -11.76 3.51 -0.85
N ALA A 123 -12.13 3.39 0.42
CA ALA A 123 -13.52 3.21 0.81
C ALA A 123 -14.43 4.36 0.31
N SER A 124 -13.95 5.60 0.39
CA SER A 124 -14.68 6.77 -0.11
C SER A 124 -14.87 6.77 -1.63
N ASN A 125 -13.99 6.14 -2.42
CA ASN A 125 -14.21 5.96 -3.87
C ASN A 125 -15.46 5.11 -4.14
N TYR A 126 -15.67 4.04 -3.35
CA TYR A 126 -16.80 3.12 -3.50
C TYR A 126 -18.11 3.67 -2.94
N ILE A 127 -18.06 4.52 -1.91
CA ILE A 127 -19.26 5.01 -1.20
C ILE A 127 -19.72 6.36 -1.74
N SER A 128 -18.79 7.29 -1.99
CA SER A 128 -19.11 8.68 -2.37
C SER A 128 -18.44 9.16 -3.66
N GLY A 129 -17.60 8.34 -4.28
CA GLY A 129 -16.86 8.72 -5.49
C GLY A 129 -15.70 9.72 -5.26
N ASN A 130 -15.34 10.00 -4.01
CA ASN A 130 -14.41 11.08 -3.63
C ASN A 130 -13.18 10.55 -2.88
N GLY A 131 -12.44 9.62 -3.47
CA GLY A 131 -11.19 9.12 -2.88
C GLY A 131 -9.98 10.03 -3.16
N VAL A 132 -8.93 9.91 -2.36
CA VAL A 132 -7.68 10.67 -2.55
C VAL A 132 -6.93 10.20 -3.80
N TYR A 133 -6.97 8.90 -4.08
CA TYR A 133 -6.39 8.30 -5.28
C TYR A 133 -7.46 7.52 -6.03
N ASP A 134 -7.44 7.63 -7.36
CA ASP A 134 -8.37 6.91 -8.22
C ASP A 134 -8.12 5.40 -8.16
N VAL A 135 -9.22 4.65 -8.15
CA VAL A 135 -9.24 3.19 -8.27
C VAL A 135 -10.21 2.77 -9.37
N GLU A 136 -9.99 1.60 -9.95
CA GLU A 136 -10.99 0.96 -10.81
C GLU A 136 -12.02 0.26 -9.93
N LEU A 137 -13.26 0.73 -10.01
CA LEU A 137 -14.35 0.19 -9.21
C LEU A 137 -14.82 -1.16 -9.77
N VAL A 138 -14.86 -2.16 -8.92
CA VAL A 138 -15.36 -3.50 -9.25
C VAL A 138 -16.47 -3.85 -8.28
N TYR A 139 -17.65 -4.23 -8.82
CA TYR A 139 -18.89 -4.48 -8.06
C TYR A 139 -19.26 -5.97 -8.04
#